data_05297503068b79028929bc95c2044b18
#
_entry.id   05297503068b79028929bc95c2044b18
#
_cell.length_a   1.000
_cell.length_b   1.000
_cell.length_c   1.000
_cell.angle_alpha   90.00
_cell.angle_beta   90.00
_cell.angle_gamma   90.00
#
_symmetry.space_group_name_H-M   'P 1'
#
loop_
_entity.id
_entity.type
_entity.pdbx_description
1 polymer ?
#
loop_
_entity_poly.entity_id
_entity_poly.type
_entity_poly.pdbx_seq_one_letter_code
_entity_poly.pdbx_strand_id
1 'polypeptide(L)' 'MELNATDMCRLAADLAAEHGDAAQDYARRAVVCFEAQGSRERARFWFALSVFLDDIARKRLDPDVAITLH' A
#
# COMPACT_ATOMS: atom_id res chain seq x y z
N MET A 1 2.34 -18.43 5.60
CA MET A 1 2.12 -17.39 6.58
C MET A 1 1.13 -16.37 6.06
N GLU A 2 0.08 -16.13 6.80
CA GLU A 2 -0.94 -15.21 6.36
C GLU A 2 -0.86 -13.90 7.12
N LEU A 3 -1.00 -12.81 6.38
CA LEU A 3 -1.05 -11.49 6.97
C LEU A 3 -2.50 -11.04 7.03
N ASN A 4 -2.92 -10.55 8.18
CA ASN A 4 -4.26 -9.98 8.30
C ASN A 4 -4.24 -8.50 7.91
N ALA A 5 -5.42 -7.87 7.91
CA ALA A 5 -5.52 -6.48 7.49
C ALA A 5 -4.69 -5.55 8.37
N THR A 6 -4.61 -5.84 9.67
CA THR A 6 -3.83 -5.03 10.59
C THR A 6 -2.35 -5.07 10.24
N ASP A 7 -1.85 -6.27 9.93
CA ASP A 7 -0.44 -6.43 9.55
C ASP A 7 -0.15 -5.71 8.24
N MET A 8 -1.09 -5.79 7.29
CA MET A 8 -0.94 -5.11 6.01
C MET A 8 -0.91 -3.59 6.18
N CYS A 9 -1.79 -3.07 7.02
CA CYS A 9 -1.80 -1.64 7.30
C CYS A 9 -0.49 -1.18 7.93
N ARG A 10 0.03 -1.97 8.85
CA ARG A 10 1.29 -1.64 9.51
C ARG A 10 2.45 -1.65 8.52
N LEU A 11 2.48 -2.67 7.67
CA LEU A 11 3.52 -2.76 6.65
C LEU A 11 3.44 -1.59 5.67
N ALA A 12 2.22 -1.24 5.27
CA ALA A 12 2.03 -0.10 4.37
C ALA A 12 2.51 1.19 5.03
N ALA A 13 2.19 1.37 6.32
CA ALA A 13 2.62 2.56 7.04
C ALA A 13 4.15 2.63 7.13
N ASP A 14 4.80 1.50 7.38
CA ASP A 14 6.24 1.45 7.44
C ASP A 14 6.87 1.80 6.10
N LEU A 15 6.33 1.23 5.04
CA LEU A 15 6.84 1.51 3.69
C LEU A 15 6.65 2.98 3.32
N ALA A 16 5.49 3.52 3.67
CA ALA A 16 5.21 4.92 3.40
C ALA A 16 6.16 5.84 4.17
N ALA A 17 6.46 5.47 5.41
CA ALA A 17 7.37 6.26 6.23
C ALA A 17 8.79 6.23 5.69
N GLU A 18 9.22 5.08 5.16
CA GLU A 18 10.58 4.95 4.66
C GLU A 18 10.76 5.53 3.26
N HIS A 19 9.78 5.33 2.40
CA HIS A 19 9.93 5.65 0.97
C HIS A 19 9.03 6.76 0.48
N GLY A 20 8.07 7.18 1.29
CA GLY A 20 7.15 8.23 0.87
C GLY A 20 6.37 7.82 -0.37
N ASP A 21 6.29 8.73 -1.33
CA ASP A 21 5.53 8.48 -2.56
C ASP A 21 6.12 7.33 -3.38
N ALA A 22 7.41 7.07 -3.24
CA ALA A 22 8.05 6.00 -3.97
C ALA A 22 7.53 4.63 -3.56
N ALA A 23 6.98 4.51 -2.35
CA ALA A 23 6.43 3.23 -1.89
C ALA A 23 5.29 2.75 -2.78
N GLN A 24 4.46 3.68 -3.22
CA GLN A 24 3.33 3.34 -4.08
C GLN A 24 3.80 2.83 -5.44
N ASP A 25 4.78 3.52 -6.02
CA ASP A 25 5.38 3.09 -7.28
C ASP A 25 6.02 1.71 -7.13
N TYR A 26 6.72 1.52 -6.03
CA TYR A 26 7.36 0.24 -5.74
C TYR A 26 6.34 -0.88 -5.71
N ALA A 27 5.23 -0.67 -5.01
CA ALA A 27 4.20 -1.69 -4.90
C ALA A 27 3.56 -2.00 -6.25
N ARG A 28 3.30 -0.99 -7.06
CA ARG A 28 2.73 -1.19 -8.39
C ARG A 28 3.65 -1.99 -9.30
N ARG A 29 4.95 -1.67 -9.26
CA ARG A 29 5.93 -2.42 -10.03
C ARG A 29 6.01 -3.86 -9.58
N ALA A 30 5.91 -4.08 -8.28
CA ALA A 30 5.93 -5.43 -7.75
C ALA A 30 4.75 -6.24 -8.27
N VAL A 31 3.56 -5.64 -8.32
CA VAL A 31 2.38 -6.32 -8.85
C VAL A 31 2.63 -6.77 -10.28
N VAL A 32 3.09 -5.87 -11.12
CA VAL A 32 3.34 -6.18 -12.53
C VAL A 32 4.40 -7.27 -12.66
N CYS A 33 5.46 -7.14 -11.88
CA CYS A 33 6.56 -8.09 -11.92
C CYS A 33 6.10 -9.50 -11.54
N PHE A 34 5.34 -9.61 -10.45
CA PHE A 34 4.88 -10.92 -10.00
C PHE A 34 3.83 -11.50 -10.92
N GLU A 35 2.99 -10.67 -11.53
CA GLU A 35 2.05 -11.16 -12.53
C GLU A 35 2.77 -11.72 -13.73
N ALA A 36 3.83 -11.05 -14.18
CA ALA A 36 4.62 -11.52 -15.31
C ALA A 36 5.30 -12.85 -15.00
N GLN A 37 5.63 -13.09 -13.73
CA GLN A 37 6.24 -14.33 -13.31
C GLN A 37 5.22 -15.43 -13.04
N GLY A 38 3.95 -15.10 -13.06
CA GLY A 38 2.90 -16.07 -12.78
C GLY A 38 2.65 -16.27 -11.28
N SER A 39 3.20 -15.43 -10.44
CA SER A 39 3.04 -15.53 -8.99
C SER A 39 1.82 -14.75 -8.54
N ARG A 40 0.64 -15.34 -8.70
CA ARG A 40 -0.60 -14.65 -8.40
C ARG A 40 -0.74 -14.25 -6.95
N GLU A 41 -0.31 -15.12 -6.04
CA GLU A 41 -0.41 -14.84 -4.61
C GLU A 41 0.38 -13.60 -4.22
N ARG A 42 1.60 -13.51 -4.73
CA ARG A 42 2.45 -12.35 -4.46
C ARG A 42 1.91 -11.09 -5.10
N ALA A 43 1.39 -11.24 -6.32
CA ALA A 43 0.79 -10.11 -7.01
C ALA A 43 -0.41 -9.57 -6.23
N ARG A 44 -1.24 -10.46 -5.71
CA ARG A 44 -2.39 -10.07 -4.90
C ARG A 44 -1.97 -9.37 -3.61
N PHE A 45 -0.95 -9.90 -2.97
CA PHE A 45 -0.42 -9.30 -1.75
C PHE A 45 0.03 -7.85 -2.02
N TRP A 46 0.82 -7.66 -3.06
CA TRP A 46 1.32 -6.34 -3.39
C TRP A 46 0.23 -5.41 -3.87
N PHE A 47 -0.77 -5.97 -4.55
CA PHE A 47 -1.90 -5.16 -4.98
C PHE A 47 -2.67 -4.64 -3.76
N ALA A 48 -2.97 -5.51 -2.81
CA ALA A 48 -3.65 -5.10 -1.58
C ALA A 48 -2.83 -4.06 -0.84
N LEU A 49 -1.52 -4.28 -0.76
CA LEU A 49 -0.62 -3.33 -0.12
C LEU A 49 -0.65 -1.97 -0.81
N SER A 50 -0.71 -1.98 -2.15
CA SER A 50 -0.77 -0.73 -2.90
C SER A 50 -2.04 0.06 -2.61
N VAL A 51 -3.14 -0.65 -2.36
CA VAL A 51 -4.41 0.00 -1.99
C VAL A 51 -4.26 0.71 -0.64
N PHE A 52 -3.64 0.04 0.33
CA PHE A 52 -3.39 0.68 1.63
C PHE A 52 -2.45 1.86 1.50
N LEU A 53 -1.43 1.74 0.67
CA LEU A 53 -0.50 2.86 0.44
C LEU A 53 -1.20 4.04 -0.20
N ASP A 54 -2.08 3.76 -1.15
CA ASP A 54 -2.86 4.81 -1.80
C ASP A 54 -3.74 5.53 -0.80
N ASP A 55 -4.37 4.78 0.09
CA ASP A 55 -5.22 5.35 1.13
C ASP A 55 -4.41 6.25 2.07
N ILE A 56 -3.23 5.79 2.47
CA ILE A 56 -2.36 6.59 3.32
C ILE A 56 -1.95 7.88 2.63
N ALA A 57 -1.60 7.79 1.34
CA ALA A 57 -1.18 8.96 0.58
C ALA A 57 -2.30 9.98 0.47
N ARG A 58 -3.52 9.51 0.26
CA ARG A 58 -4.67 10.40 0.17
C ARG A 58 -4.93 11.13 1.47
N LYS A 59 -4.81 10.42 2.58
CA LYS A 59 -5.02 11.02 3.89
C LYS A 59 -3.97 12.07 4.20
N ARG A 60 -2.76 11.87 3.71
CA ARG A 60 -1.69 12.85 3.90
C ARG A 60 -1.88 14.09 3.04
N LEU A 61 -2.35 13.88 1.82
CA LEU A 61 -2.49 14.97 0.87
C LEU A 61 -3.74 15.80 1.10
N ASP A 62 -4.68 15.27 1.85
CA ASP A 62 -5.95 15.94 2.07
C ASP A 62 -6.25 16.07 3.56
N PRO A 63 -5.60 17.02 4.22
CA PRO A 63 -5.82 17.22 5.65
C PRO A 63 -7.25 17.65 5.98
N ASP A 64 -7.97 18.18 5.01
CA ASP A 64 -9.35 18.59 5.23
C ASP A 64 -10.24 17.40 5.57
N VAL A 65 -9.93 16.23 5.04
CA VAL A 65 -10.67 15.03 5.34
C VAL A 65 -10.60 14.73 6.83
N ALA A 66 -9.43 14.91 7.42
CA ALA A 66 -9.27 14.68 8.84
C ALA A 66 -9.97 15.74 9.66
N ILE A 67 -10.00 16.97 9.18
CA ILE A 67 -10.61 18.08 9.89
C ILE A 67 -12.13 17.97 9.89
N THR A 68 -12.68 17.42 8.84
CA THR A 68 -14.13 17.33 8.72
C THR A 68 -14.75 16.25 9.60
N LEU A 69 -13.95 15.60 10.38
CA LEU A 69 -14.42 14.58 11.30
C LEU A 69 -14.98 15.19 12.56
N HIS A 70 -16.13 15.71 12.51
CA HIS A 70 -16.74 16.23 13.71
C HIS A 70 -18.25 16.25 13.63
#